data_75f5eb29576e2e3ce299f1471e2c4a9a
#
_entry.id   75f5eb29576e2e3ce299f1471e2c4a9a
#
_cell.length_a   1.000
_cell.length_b   1.000
_cell.length_c   1.000
_cell.angle_alpha   90.00
_cell.angle_beta   90.00
_cell.angle_gamma   90.00
#
_symmetry.space_group_name_H-M   'P 1'
#
loop_
_entity.id
_entity.type
_entity.pdbx_description
1 polymer ?
#
loop_
_entity_poly.entity_id
_entity_poly.type
_entity_poly.pdbx_seq_one_letter_code
_entity_poly.pdbx_strand_id
1 'polypeptide(L)'
;MSLPSYGQRSDPRAAPDCPRHPGVRSVDYCKRCNRPMCVDCLIPTEVRSICVDCTSSKRGWVRQASRAAQMGAPVVTYAMMAICILMYLATWVFPSLKSSLALVPLFLMSRPWTILTGAFLHGGLLHILFNMLSLYWVGRAIEPVLGWWRFLTVYLVSALGGSAFILAWCLIQPSEILVGTVGASGAVFGLFGAVFVLQRLGGADTTPILTLLGINLVYGFL
;
A
#
# COMPACT_ATOMS: atom_id res chain seq x y z
N MET A 1 -5.08 31.79 27.64
CA MET A 1 -6.13 30.80 27.91
C MET A 1 -5.50 29.68 28.72
N SER A 2 -5.84 29.60 30.01
CA SER A 2 -5.36 28.52 30.91
C SER A 2 -6.14 27.24 30.56
N LEU A 3 -5.42 26.14 30.34
CA LEU A 3 -6.02 24.82 30.20
C LEU A 3 -6.74 24.43 31.50
N PRO A 4 -7.96 23.86 31.45
CA PRO A 4 -8.64 23.38 32.63
C PRO A 4 -7.80 22.27 33.31
N SER A 5 -7.66 22.35 34.64
CA SER A 5 -6.97 21.34 35.43
C SER A 5 -7.72 19.99 35.36
N TYR A 6 -6.94 18.92 35.28
CA TYR A 6 -7.45 17.54 35.25
C TYR A 6 -8.43 17.31 36.42
N GLY A 7 -9.68 16.94 36.13
CA GLY A 7 -10.68 16.65 37.15
C GLY A 7 -11.77 17.70 37.35
N GLN A 8 -11.69 18.90 36.75
CA GLN A 8 -12.82 19.83 36.76
C GLN A 8 -13.86 19.38 35.73
N ARG A 9 -15.10 19.17 36.21
CA ARG A 9 -16.26 19.01 35.32
C ARG A 9 -16.35 20.30 34.48
N SER A 10 -16.12 20.21 33.19
CA SER A 10 -16.36 21.31 32.26
C SER A 10 -17.81 21.74 32.40
N ASP A 11 -18.06 23.05 32.57
CA ASP A 11 -19.39 23.59 32.59
C ASP A 11 -20.11 23.21 31.30
N PRO A 12 -21.22 22.44 31.33
CA PRO A 12 -21.98 22.10 30.14
C PRO A 12 -22.46 23.30 29.34
N ARG A 13 -22.52 24.48 29.99
CA ARG A 13 -22.89 25.73 29.34
C ARG A 13 -21.76 26.38 28.55
N ALA A 14 -20.51 25.96 28.77
CA ALA A 14 -19.32 26.39 28.04
C ALA A 14 -19.00 25.54 26.83
N ALA A 15 -19.76 24.44 26.57
CA ALA A 15 -19.55 23.61 25.41
C ALA A 15 -19.83 24.37 24.10
N PRO A 16 -18.92 24.32 23.11
CA PRO A 16 -19.13 24.98 21.83
C PRO A 16 -20.29 24.36 21.06
N ASP A 17 -20.85 25.10 20.14
CA ASP A 17 -21.92 24.60 19.28
C ASP A 17 -21.42 23.54 18.30
N CYS A 18 -22.31 22.65 17.90
CA CYS A 18 -22.04 21.66 16.87
C CYS A 18 -21.84 22.36 15.51
N PRO A 19 -20.70 22.15 14.80
CA PRO A 19 -20.45 22.80 13.52
C PRO A 19 -21.48 22.48 12.42
N ARG A 20 -22.26 21.40 12.59
CA ARG A 20 -23.33 21.01 11.65
C ARG A 20 -24.70 21.55 12.03
N HIS A 21 -24.90 21.90 13.30
CA HIS A 21 -26.17 22.40 13.84
C HIS A 21 -25.89 23.64 14.67
N PRO A 22 -25.80 24.84 14.04
CA PRO A 22 -25.60 26.08 14.75
C PRO A 22 -26.71 26.30 15.80
N GLY A 23 -26.32 26.71 17.01
CA GLY A 23 -27.25 26.88 18.13
C GLY A 23 -27.54 25.59 18.92
N VAL A 24 -27.06 24.41 18.45
CA VAL A 24 -27.16 23.16 19.20
C VAL A 24 -25.79 22.84 19.83
N ARG A 25 -25.78 22.77 21.17
CA ARG A 25 -24.54 22.53 21.92
C ARG A 25 -23.97 21.12 21.65
N SER A 26 -22.66 21.05 21.61
CA SER A 26 -21.95 19.78 21.54
C SER A 26 -22.04 19.02 22.86
N VAL A 27 -22.08 17.68 22.76
CA VAL A 27 -22.09 16.77 23.92
C VAL A 27 -20.76 16.04 24.09
N ASP A 28 -19.98 15.89 23.01
CA ASP A 28 -18.66 15.24 23.03
C ASP A 28 -17.85 15.64 21.79
N TYR A 29 -16.58 15.30 21.79
CA TYR A 29 -15.66 15.51 20.68
C TYR A 29 -15.45 14.24 19.88
N CYS A 30 -15.45 14.38 18.56
CA CYS A 30 -15.15 13.26 17.68
C CYS A 30 -13.74 12.72 17.95
N LYS A 31 -13.60 11.46 18.27
CA LYS A 31 -12.33 10.75 18.49
C LYS A 31 -11.32 10.93 17.33
N ARG A 32 -11.81 11.14 16.10
CA ARG A 32 -11.00 11.14 14.90
C ARG A 32 -10.57 12.53 14.42
N CYS A 33 -11.46 13.50 14.42
CA CYS A 33 -11.19 14.86 13.94
C CYS A 33 -11.21 15.92 15.04
N ASN A 34 -11.48 15.51 16.28
CA ASN A 34 -11.55 16.35 17.47
C ASN A 34 -12.54 17.55 17.37
N ARG A 35 -13.53 17.48 16.46
CA ARG A 35 -14.58 18.51 16.35
C ARG A 35 -15.65 18.28 17.42
N PRO A 36 -16.15 19.35 18.07
CA PRO A 36 -17.28 19.27 18.98
C PRO A 36 -18.56 18.92 18.20
N MET A 37 -19.35 17.95 18.68
CA MET A 37 -20.50 17.45 17.95
C MET A 37 -21.68 17.22 18.90
N CYS A 38 -22.91 17.50 18.42
CA CYS A 38 -24.14 17.18 19.15
C CYS A 38 -24.45 15.69 19.11
N VAL A 39 -25.44 15.25 19.89
CA VAL A 39 -25.84 13.84 19.99
C VAL A 39 -26.24 13.23 18.64
N ASP A 40 -26.93 14.01 17.79
CA ASP A 40 -27.37 13.53 16.46
C ASP A 40 -26.20 13.35 15.46
N CYS A 41 -25.09 14.00 15.75
CA CYS A 41 -23.90 13.97 14.89
C CYS A 41 -22.81 12.99 15.39
N LEU A 42 -23.05 12.31 16.50
CA LEU A 42 -22.12 11.34 17.09
C LEU A 42 -22.66 9.93 16.96
N ILE A 43 -21.79 9.03 16.54
CA ILE A 43 -22.03 7.59 16.51
C ILE A 43 -21.17 6.97 17.61
N PRO A 44 -21.77 6.30 18.60
CA PRO A 44 -21.04 5.65 19.67
C PRO A 44 -20.20 4.50 19.12
N THR A 45 -19.02 4.31 19.68
CA THR A 45 -18.14 3.15 19.43
C THR A 45 -17.71 2.59 20.80
N GLU A 46 -17.13 1.40 20.82
CA GLU A 46 -16.75 0.71 22.06
C GLU A 46 -15.86 1.53 23.00
N VAL A 47 -15.05 2.45 22.48
CA VAL A 47 -14.11 3.24 23.28
C VAL A 47 -14.49 4.72 23.37
N ARG A 48 -15.02 5.33 22.29
CA ARG A 48 -15.40 6.76 22.19
C ARG A 48 -16.31 6.98 20.99
N SER A 49 -16.93 8.17 20.92
CA SER A 49 -17.82 8.53 19.81
C SER A 49 -17.05 9.06 18.57
N ILE A 50 -17.57 8.79 17.39
CA ILE A 50 -17.06 9.30 16.09
C ILE A 50 -18.17 10.08 15.42
N CYS A 51 -17.86 11.23 14.80
CA CYS A 51 -18.86 12.01 14.10
C CYS A 51 -19.30 11.35 12.79
N VAL A 52 -20.52 11.68 12.37
CA VAL A 52 -21.12 11.16 11.12
C VAL A 52 -20.26 11.43 9.88
N ASP A 53 -19.55 12.57 9.84
CA ASP A 53 -18.62 12.88 8.73
C ASP A 53 -17.43 11.91 8.68
N CYS A 54 -16.86 11.61 9.83
CA CYS A 54 -15.76 10.64 9.93
C CYS A 54 -16.20 9.21 9.67
N THR A 55 -17.44 8.88 9.98
CA THR A 55 -18.04 7.55 9.68
C THR A 55 -18.40 7.45 8.20
N SER A 56 -18.95 8.51 7.60
CA SER A 56 -19.27 8.53 6.17
C SER A 56 -18.01 8.46 5.29
N SER A 57 -16.89 9.02 5.74
CA SER A 57 -15.61 8.89 5.02
C SER A 57 -15.10 7.44 4.98
N LYS A 58 -15.31 6.64 6.03
CA LYS A 58 -15.05 5.19 6.00
C LYS A 58 -15.97 4.45 5.01
N ARG A 59 -17.26 4.80 5.01
CA ARG A 59 -18.24 4.24 4.06
C ARG A 59 -17.98 4.70 2.63
N GLY A 60 -17.45 5.92 2.43
CA GLY A 60 -17.07 6.45 1.13
C GLY A 60 -15.97 5.61 0.49
N TRP A 61 -14.90 5.29 1.21
CA TRP A 61 -13.81 4.47 0.70
C TRP A 61 -14.25 3.02 0.38
N VAL A 62 -14.98 2.38 1.30
CA VAL A 62 -15.52 1.02 1.08
C VAL A 62 -16.51 1.00 -0.10
N ARG A 63 -17.38 2.01 -0.22
CA ARG A 63 -18.29 2.15 -1.37
C ARG A 63 -17.53 2.43 -2.67
N GLN A 64 -16.47 3.22 -2.62
CA GLN A 64 -15.64 3.52 -3.78
C GLN A 64 -14.85 2.28 -4.21
N ALA A 65 -14.29 1.51 -3.27
CA ALA A 65 -13.65 0.23 -3.54
C ALA A 65 -14.62 -0.81 -4.11
N SER A 66 -15.84 -0.90 -3.56
CA SER A 66 -16.86 -1.82 -4.09
C SER A 66 -17.42 -1.40 -5.46
N ARG A 67 -17.60 -0.09 -5.70
CA ARG A 67 -17.95 0.43 -7.04
C ARG A 67 -16.82 0.24 -8.03
N ALA A 68 -15.57 0.48 -7.63
CA ALA A 68 -14.41 0.26 -8.47
C ALA A 68 -14.25 -1.24 -8.83
N ALA A 69 -14.51 -2.15 -7.89
CA ALA A 69 -14.55 -3.59 -8.16
C ALA A 69 -15.64 -4.00 -9.16
N GLN A 70 -16.68 -3.18 -9.33
CA GLN A 70 -17.75 -3.36 -10.33
C GLN A 70 -17.44 -2.64 -11.67
N MET A 71 -16.48 -1.73 -11.71
CA MET A 71 -16.22 -0.84 -12.86
C MET A 71 -15.20 -1.37 -13.88
N GLY A 72 -14.65 -2.56 -13.72
CA GLY A 72 -13.80 -3.18 -14.74
C GLY A 72 -12.83 -4.22 -14.17
N ALA A 73 -12.46 -5.17 -15.01
CA ALA A 73 -11.41 -6.12 -14.68
C ALA A 73 -10.07 -5.38 -14.45
N PRO A 74 -9.25 -5.79 -13.48
CA PRO A 74 -7.94 -5.22 -13.24
C PRO A 74 -6.96 -5.70 -14.33
N VAL A 75 -7.05 -5.06 -15.50
CA VAL A 75 -6.37 -5.49 -16.73
C VAL A 75 -4.87 -5.41 -16.59
N VAL A 76 -4.34 -4.35 -15.98
CA VAL A 76 -2.89 -4.18 -15.80
C VAL A 76 -2.36 -5.21 -14.83
N THR A 77 -3.07 -5.50 -13.74
CA THR A 77 -2.72 -6.58 -12.81
C THR A 77 -2.55 -7.91 -13.55
N TYR A 78 -3.54 -8.29 -14.34
CA TYR A 78 -3.47 -9.55 -15.09
C TYR A 78 -2.40 -9.53 -16.18
N ALA A 79 -2.20 -8.40 -16.85
CA ALA A 79 -1.13 -8.25 -17.83
C ALA A 79 0.26 -8.42 -17.18
N MET A 80 0.51 -7.77 -16.02
CA MET A 80 1.78 -7.93 -15.30
C MET A 80 1.99 -9.35 -14.81
N MET A 81 0.94 -10.01 -14.30
CA MET A 81 1.00 -11.43 -13.91
C MET A 81 1.33 -12.32 -15.12
N ALA A 82 0.65 -12.10 -16.25
CA ALA A 82 0.91 -12.86 -17.48
C ALA A 82 2.35 -12.69 -17.97
N ILE A 83 2.88 -11.45 -17.97
CA ILE A 83 4.27 -11.17 -18.34
C ILE A 83 5.23 -11.93 -17.42
N CYS A 84 5.04 -11.87 -16.10
CA CYS A 84 5.90 -12.57 -15.15
C CYS A 84 5.86 -14.09 -15.35
N ILE A 85 4.68 -14.67 -15.57
CA ILE A 85 4.51 -16.12 -15.81
C ILE A 85 5.19 -16.51 -17.13
N LEU A 86 4.95 -15.75 -18.20
CA LEU A 86 5.57 -16.01 -19.51
C LEU A 86 7.10 -15.90 -19.43
N MET A 87 7.63 -14.89 -18.73
CA MET A 87 9.07 -14.74 -18.53
C MET A 87 9.65 -15.89 -17.70
N TYR A 88 8.94 -16.34 -16.66
CA TYR A 88 9.36 -17.49 -15.88
C TYR A 88 9.46 -18.76 -16.73
N LEU A 89 8.43 -19.04 -17.53
CA LEU A 89 8.44 -20.17 -18.46
C LEU A 89 9.52 -20.04 -19.54
N ALA A 90 9.70 -18.82 -20.09
CA ALA A 90 10.72 -18.55 -21.09
C ALA A 90 12.15 -18.79 -20.57
N THR A 91 12.41 -18.49 -19.30
CA THR A 91 13.74 -18.76 -18.68
C THR A 91 14.01 -20.26 -18.48
N TRP A 92 13.00 -21.11 -18.47
CA TRP A 92 13.18 -22.56 -18.47
C TRP A 92 13.59 -23.09 -19.84
N VAL A 93 13.02 -22.52 -20.91
CA VAL A 93 13.34 -22.92 -22.29
C VAL A 93 14.66 -22.26 -22.74
N PHE A 94 14.90 -21.03 -22.34
CA PHE A 94 16.08 -20.24 -22.71
C PHE A 94 16.79 -19.71 -21.45
N PRO A 95 17.65 -20.51 -20.80
CA PRO A 95 18.34 -20.11 -19.56
C PRO A 95 19.17 -18.82 -19.70
N SER A 96 19.68 -18.52 -20.90
CA SER A 96 20.43 -17.30 -21.20
C SER A 96 19.62 -16.01 -21.00
N LEU A 97 18.29 -16.09 -21.10
CA LEU A 97 17.43 -14.94 -20.81
C LEU A 97 17.59 -14.48 -19.36
N LYS A 98 17.67 -15.42 -18.41
CA LYS A 98 17.85 -15.06 -17.00
C LYS A 98 19.15 -14.30 -16.77
N SER A 99 20.27 -14.76 -17.34
CA SER A 99 21.57 -14.11 -17.21
C SER A 99 21.65 -12.75 -17.92
N SER A 100 20.85 -12.55 -18.97
CA SER A 100 20.83 -11.30 -19.75
C SER A 100 19.92 -10.23 -19.17
N LEU A 101 18.88 -10.62 -18.41
CA LEU A 101 17.82 -9.76 -17.94
C LEU A 101 17.78 -9.58 -16.42
N ALA A 102 18.48 -10.42 -15.64
CA ALA A 102 18.61 -10.27 -14.20
C ALA A 102 19.49 -9.07 -13.84
N LEU A 103 19.10 -8.35 -12.78
CA LEU A 103 19.90 -7.26 -12.26
C LEU A 103 21.14 -7.81 -11.54
N VAL A 104 22.30 -7.65 -12.14
CA VAL A 104 23.59 -7.88 -11.48
C VAL A 104 24.26 -6.52 -11.35
N PRO A 105 24.44 -5.99 -10.14
CA PRO A 105 24.92 -4.61 -9.93
C PRO A 105 26.23 -4.30 -10.67
N LEU A 106 27.18 -5.23 -10.68
CA LEU A 106 28.44 -5.05 -11.38
C LEU A 106 28.29 -4.77 -12.89
N PHE A 107 27.26 -5.36 -13.52
CA PHE A 107 27.05 -5.24 -14.96
C PHE A 107 26.04 -4.17 -15.34
N LEU A 108 25.58 -3.35 -14.40
CA LEU A 108 24.56 -2.34 -14.64
C LEU A 108 24.93 -1.37 -15.78
N MET A 109 26.18 -0.91 -15.82
CA MET A 109 26.62 0.07 -16.84
C MET A 109 26.63 -0.54 -18.25
N SER A 110 26.84 -1.85 -18.38
CA SER A 110 26.80 -2.55 -19.66
C SER A 110 25.41 -3.08 -20.02
N ARG A 111 24.51 -3.24 -19.02
CA ARG A 111 23.15 -3.77 -19.17
C ARG A 111 22.13 -2.95 -18.38
N PRO A 112 21.94 -1.65 -18.72
CA PRO A 112 21.09 -0.73 -17.93
C PRO A 112 19.61 -1.15 -17.91
N TRP A 113 19.13 -1.88 -18.91
CA TRP A 113 17.76 -2.40 -18.95
C TRP A 113 17.43 -3.33 -17.77
N THR A 114 18.47 -3.98 -17.19
CA THR A 114 18.28 -4.96 -16.09
C THR A 114 17.69 -4.33 -14.83
N ILE A 115 17.79 -3.00 -14.67
CA ILE A 115 17.16 -2.28 -13.58
C ILE A 115 15.63 -2.41 -13.59
N LEU A 116 15.04 -2.65 -14.75
CA LEU A 116 13.60 -2.86 -14.90
C LEU A 116 13.26 -4.32 -15.23
N THR A 117 14.02 -4.97 -16.11
CA THR A 117 13.69 -6.31 -16.58
C THR A 117 13.83 -7.37 -15.49
N GLY A 118 14.72 -7.18 -14.52
CA GLY A 118 14.86 -8.03 -13.35
C GLY A 118 13.58 -8.20 -12.54
N ALA A 119 12.72 -7.17 -12.54
CA ALA A 119 11.43 -7.19 -11.84
C ALA A 119 10.40 -8.16 -12.45
N PHE A 120 10.62 -8.65 -13.66
CA PHE A 120 9.72 -9.61 -14.32
C PHE A 120 10.23 -11.05 -14.27
N LEU A 121 11.44 -11.26 -13.78
CA LEU A 121 12.05 -12.57 -13.64
C LEU A 121 11.78 -13.17 -12.25
N HIS A 122 11.86 -14.49 -12.13
CA HIS A 122 11.67 -15.17 -10.86
C HIS A 122 12.69 -16.30 -10.67
N GLY A 123 13.16 -16.46 -9.42
CA GLY A 123 14.20 -17.40 -9.07
C GLY A 123 13.74 -18.85 -8.92
N GLY A 124 12.45 -19.08 -8.64
CA GLY A 124 11.90 -20.41 -8.41
C GLY A 124 10.38 -20.40 -8.29
N LEU A 125 9.77 -21.60 -8.20
CA LEU A 125 8.32 -21.78 -8.22
C LEU A 125 7.62 -21.08 -7.04
N LEU A 126 8.13 -21.22 -5.83
CA LEU A 126 7.53 -20.56 -4.66
C LEU A 126 7.66 -19.04 -4.75
N HIS A 127 8.78 -18.55 -5.28
CA HIS A 127 9.02 -17.13 -5.46
C HIS A 127 7.99 -16.52 -6.41
N ILE A 128 7.77 -17.11 -7.58
CA ILE A 128 6.75 -16.61 -8.51
C ILE A 128 5.34 -16.77 -7.93
N LEU A 129 5.05 -17.89 -7.27
CA LEU A 129 3.72 -18.15 -6.69
C LEU A 129 3.34 -17.06 -5.68
N PHE A 130 4.24 -16.75 -4.71
CA PHE A 130 3.94 -15.71 -3.70
C PHE A 130 3.86 -14.31 -4.31
N ASN A 131 4.71 -13.97 -5.28
CA ASN A 131 4.60 -12.70 -5.99
C ASN A 131 3.27 -12.57 -6.74
N MET A 132 2.87 -13.60 -7.49
CA MET A 132 1.62 -13.59 -8.25
C MET A 132 0.40 -13.55 -7.32
N LEU A 133 0.43 -14.29 -6.22
CA LEU A 133 -0.65 -14.25 -5.23
C LEU A 133 -0.79 -12.86 -4.61
N SER A 134 0.32 -12.26 -4.21
CA SER A 134 0.35 -10.90 -3.67
C SER A 134 -0.14 -9.87 -4.68
N LEU A 135 0.37 -9.93 -5.92
CA LEU A 135 -0.02 -9.04 -7.00
C LEU A 135 -1.51 -9.20 -7.35
N TYR A 136 -2.04 -10.42 -7.36
CA TYR A 136 -3.45 -10.70 -7.59
C TYR A 136 -4.34 -10.02 -6.53
N TRP A 137 -4.05 -10.24 -5.23
CA TRP A 137 -4.86 -9.67 -4.15
C TRP A 137 -4.78 -8.16 -4.11
N VAL A 138 -3.56 -7.62 -4.14
CA VAL A 138 -3.35 -6.17 -4.05
C VAL A 138 -3.84 -5.45 -5.31
N GLY A 139 -3.51 -5.99 -6.48
CA GLY A 139 -3.88 -5.38 -7.75
C GLY A 139 -5.40 -5.29 -7.92
N ARG A 140 -6.12 -6.38 -7.61
CA ARG A 140 -7.60 -6.36 -7.64
C ARG A 140 -8.22 -5.37 -6.66
N ALA A 141 -7.54 -5.11 -5.55
CA ALA A 141 -8.04 -4.16 -4.55
C ALA A 141 -7.81 -2.70 -4.95
N ILE A 142 -6.68 -2.38 -5.58
CA ILE A 142 -6.28 -0.98 -5.78
C ILE A 142 -6.28 -0.51 -7.23
N GLU A 143 -6.11 -1.38 -8.23
CA GLU A 143 -6.18 -0.95 -9.63
C GLU A 143 -7.51 -0.30 -9.97
N PRO A 144 -8.68 -0.83 -9.58
CA PRO A 144 -9.97 -0.18 -9.82
C PRO A 144 -10.11 1.17 -9.09
N VAL A 145 -9.40 1.37 -7.99
CA VAL A 145 -9.43 2.63 -7.21
C VAL A 145 -8.53 3.71 -7.82
N LEU A 146 -7.33 3.31 -8.23
CA LEU A 146 -6.34 4.22 -8.80
C LEU A 146 -6.59 4.51 -10.29
N GLY A 147 -7.20 3.56 -11.00
CA GLY A 147 -7.22 3.49 -12.45
C GLY A 147 -5.94 2.87 -13.01
N TRP A 148 -6.05 2.29 -14.21
CA TRP A 148 -5.00 1.48 -14.84
C TRP A 148 -3.63 2.17 -14.97
N TRP A 149 -3.59 3.44 -15.37
CA TRP A 149 -2.34 4.15 -15.63
C TRP A 149 -1.58 4.51 -14.35
N ARG A 150 -2.31 4.96 -13.29
CA ARG A 150 -1.69 5.26 -11.99
C ARG A 150 -1.20 3.99 -11.31
N PHE A 151 -1.97 2.91 -11.42
CA PHE A 151 -1.55 1.60 -10.94
C PHE A 151 -0.26 1.14 -11.63
N LEU A 152 -0.20 1.23 -12.96
CA LEU A 152 1.00 0.90 -13.73
C LEU A 152 2.19 1.79 -13.34
N THR A 153 1.98 3.09 -13.16
CA THR A 153 3.03 4.01 -12.71
C THR A 153 3.56 3.61 -11.34
N VAL A 154 2.69 3.33 -10.36
CA VAL A 154 3.12 2.87 -9.02
C VAL A 154 3.90 1.58 -9.14
N TYR A 155 3.44 0.61 -9.94
CA TYR A 155 4.13 -0.66 -10.15
C TYR A 155 5.55 -0.44 -10.70
N LEU A 156 5.69 0.32 -11.79
CA LEU A 156 6.98 0.53 -12.45
C LEU A 156 7.95 1.37 -11.61
N VAL A 157 7.48 2.45 -10.99
CA VAL A 157 8.31 3.28 -10.09
C VAL A 157 8.77 2.47 -8.89
N SER A 158 7.91 1.62 -8.34
CA SER A 158 8.27 0.75 -7.22
C SER A 158 9.25 -0.36 -7.63
N ALA A 159 9.13 -0.89 -8.84
CA ALA A 159 10.12 -1.82 -9.40
C ALA A 159 11.51 -1.17 -9.49
N LEU A 160 11.57 0.07 -10.03
CA LEU A 160 12.81 0.86 -10.08
C LEU A 160 13.34 1.16 -8.68
N GLY A 161 12.45 1.50 -7.73
CA GLY A 161 12.80 1.72 -6.33
C GLY A 161 13.43 0.48 -5.68
N GLY A 162 12.87 -0.70 -5.94
CA GLY A 162 13.43 -1.98 -5.50
C GLY A 162 14.83 -2.22 -6.05
N SER A 163 15.04 -1.96 -7.36
CA SER A 163 16.36 -2.06 -7.97
C SER A 163 17.34 -1.06 -7.39
N ALA A 164 16.91 0.19 -7.16
CA ALA A 164 17.74 1.22 -6.52
C ALA A 164 18.12 0.82 -5.09
N PHE A 165 17.21 0.18 -4.34
CA PHE A 165 17.50 -0.37 -3.03
C PHE A 165 18.61 -1.44 -3.08
N ILE A 166 18.55 -2.37 -4.03
CA ILE A 166 19.58 -3.40 -4.22
C ILE A 166 20.94 -2.75 -4.50
N LEU A 167 20.99 -1.75 -5.36
CA LEU A 167 22.23 -1.01 -5.67
C LEU A 167 22.78 -0.29 -4.42
N ALA A 168 21.92 0.35 -3.63
CA ALA A 168 22.31 0.98 -2.38
C ALA A 168 22.78 -0.06 -1.34
N TRP A 169 22.15 -1.23 -1.28
CA TRP A 169 22.55 -2.32 -0.41
C TRP A 169 23.97 -2.82 -0.69
N CYS A 170 24.38 -2.85 -1.96
CA CYS A 170 25.76 -3.22 -2.34
C CYS A 170 26.82 -2.24 -1.81
N LEU A 171 26.45 -1.02 -1.42
CA LEU A 171 27.38 -0.11 -0.75
C LEU A 171 27.68 -0.53 0.69
N ILE A 172 26.71 -1.24 1.32
CA ILE A 172 26.82 -1.77 2.68
C ILE A 172 27.38 -3.18 2.67
N GLN A 173 26.99 -3.97 1.67
CA GLN A 173 27.38 -5.37 1.47
C GLN A 173 28.03 -5.56 0.08
N PRO A 174 29.32 -5.21 -0.07
CA PRO A 174 30.01 -5.30 -1.37
C PRO A 174 30.08 -6.70 -1.97
N SER A 175 29.94 -7.76 -1.15
CA SER A 175 29.89 -9.14 -1.60
C SER A 175 28.70 -9.42 -2.53
N GLU A 176 27.62 -8.64 -2.42
CA GLU A 176 26.39 -8.80 -3.21
C GLU A 176 26.49 -8.22 -4.62
N ILE A 177 27.59 -7.54 -4.98
CA ILE A 177 27.74 -6.87 -6.28
C ILE A 177 27.66 -7.81 -7.48
N LEU A 178 27.97 -9.10 -7.30
CA LEU A 178 27.90 -10.15 -8.30
C LEU A 178 26.63 -11.00 -8.21
N VAL A 179 25.82 -10.77 -7.18
CA VAL A 179 24.59 -11.54 -6.99
C VAL A 179 23.49 -11.04 -7.91
N GLY A 180 22.97 -11.96 -8.73
CA GLY A 180 21.87 -11.63 -9.65
C GLY A 180 20.53 -11.57 -8.91
N THR A 181 19.91 -10.40 -8.88
CA THR A 181 18.60 -10.18 -8.25
C THR A 181 17.49 -10.23 -9.28
N VAL A 182 16.40 -10.91 -8.92
CA VAL A 182 15.19 -11.07 -9.73
C VAL A 182 13.96 -11.04 -8.85
N GLY A 183 12.84 -10.57 -9.38
CA GLY A 183 11.52 -10.64 -8.72
C GLY A 183 10.71 -9.38 -8.77
N ALA A 184 9.39 -9.58 -8.87
CA ALA A 184 8.40 -8.49 -8.81
C ALA A 184 8.23 -7.91 -7.40
N SER A 185 8.95 -8.43 -6.40
CA SER A 185 8.75 -8.08 -4.99
C SER A 185 8.88 -6.59 -4.71
N GLY A 186 9.85 -5.89 -5.31
CA GLY A 186 9.99 -4.43 -5.18
C GLY A 186 8.73 -3.68 -5.63
N ALA A 187 8.15 -4.07 -6.77
CA ALA A 187 6.88 -3.51 -7.26
C ALA A 187 5.72 -3.85 -6.32
N VAL A 188 5.64 -5.09 -5.85
CA VAL A 188 4.60 -5.56 -4.92
C VAL A 188 4.68 -4.81 -3.58
N PHE A 189 5.88 -4.59 -3.04
CA PHE A 189 6.06 -3.77 -1.83
C PHE A 189 5.54 -2.35 -2.01
N GLY A 190 5.81 -1.71 -3.14
CA GLY A 190 5.28 -0.39 -3.44
C GLY A 190 3.75 -0.37 -3.55
N LEU A 191 3.15 -1.41 -4.12
CA LEU A 191 1.68 -1.56 -4.15
C LEU A 191 1.11 -1.76 -2.73
N PHE A 192 1.75 -2.50 -1.85
CA PHE A 192 1.38 -2.57 -0.43
C PHE A 192 1.49 -1.20 0.25
N GLY A 193 2.53 -0.42 -0.07
CA GLY A 193 2.66 0.96 0.38
C GLY A 193 1.50 1.84 -0.09
N ALA A 194 1.05 1.68 -1.34
CA ALA A 194 -0.13 2.38 -1.85
C ALA A 194 -1.42 1.97 -1.10
N VAL A 195 -1.60 0.67 -0.80
CA VAL A 195 -2.72 0.20 0.05
C VAL A 195 -2.67 0.86 1.42
N PHE A 196 -1.49 0.89 2.06
CA PHE A 196 -1.29 1.54 3.35
C PHE A 196 -1.72 3.00 3.32
N VAL A 197 -1.26 3.77 2.32
CA VAL A 197 -1.63 5.19 2.17
C VAL A 197 -3.13 5.35 1.97
N LEU A 198 -3.75 4.55 1.10
CA LEU A 198 -5.19 4.61 0.84
C LEU A 198 -6.00 4.26 2.11
N GLN A 199 -5.59 3.24 2.86
CA GLN A 199 -6.22 2.88 4.13
C GLN A 199 -6.06 4.00 5.17
N ARG A 200 -4.86 4.58 5.28
CA ARG A 200 -4.58 5.68 6.20
C ARG A 200 -5.43 6.91 5.90
N LEU A 201 -5.51 7.32 4.63
CA LEU A 201 -6.37 8.43 4.18
C LEU A 201 -7.85 8.12 4.40
N GLY A 202 -8.28 6.88 4.17
CA GLY A 202 -9.63 6.41 4.45
C GLY A 202 -9.93 6.20 5.95
N GLY A 203 -8.93 6.32 6.83
CA GLY A 203 -9.01 6.07 8.28
C GLY A 203 -9.39 4.64 8.63
N ALA A 204 -9.03 3.69 7.76
CA ALA A 204 -9.13 2.27 8.07
C ALA A 204 -7.98 1.85 8.99
N ASP A 205 -8.13 0.69 9.63
CA ASP A 205 -7.05 0.08 10.38
C ASP A 205 -5.94 -0.36 9.41
N THR A 206 -4.72 0.07 9.68
CA THR A 206 -3.54 -0.26 8.86
C THR A 206 -2.70 -1.38 9.45
N THR A 207 -3.06 -1.90 10.62
CA THR A 207 -2.32 -2.98 11.29
C THR A 207 -2.16 -4.22 10.41
N PRO A 208 -3.18 -4.72 9.71
CA PRO A 208 -3.03 -5.93 8.88
C PRO A 208 -2.03 -5.73 7.74
N ILE A 209 -2.02 -4.57 7.08
CA ILE A 209 -1.09 -4.31 5.97
C ILE A 209 0.34 -4.13 6.47
N LEU A 210 0.53 -3.49 7.62
CA LEU A 210 1.85 -3.35 8.25
C LEU A 210 2.41 -4.71 8.70
N THR A 211 1.57 -5.57 9.25
CA THR A 211 1.95 -6.95 9.62
C THR A 211 2.40 -7.72 8.38
N LEU A 212 1.63 -7.66 7.29
CA LEU A 212 1.96 -8.33 6.04
C LEU A 212 3.27 -7.81 5.44
N LEU A 213 3.48 -6.48 5.42
CA LEU A 213 4.73 -5.86 5.00
C LEU A 213 5.91 -6.33 5.84
N GLY A 214 5.76 -6.37 7.17
CA GLY A 214 6.79 -6.83 8.09
C GLY A 214 7.17 -8.30 7.86
N ILE A 215 6.20 -9.19 7.70
CA ILE A 215 6.43 -10.61 7.40
C ILE A 215 7.17 -10.77 6.08
N ASN A 216 6.74 -10.07 5.01
CA ASN A 216 7.38 -10.16 3.71
C ASN A 216 8.80 -9.56 3.73
N LEU A 217 9.03 -8.50 4.50
CA LEU A 217 10.36 -7.92 4.67
C LEU A 217 11.32 -8.93 5.33
N VAL A 218 10.91 -9.53 6.44
CA VAL A 218 11.72 -10.55 7.14
C VAL A 218 12.01 -11.73 6.23
N TYR A 219 10.99 -12.23 5.50
CA TYR A 219 11.17 -13.33 4.56
C TYR A 219 12.11 -12.99 3.38
N GLY A 220 12.14 -11.73 2.96
CA GLY A 220 13.02 -11.25 1.89
C GLY A 220 14.51 -11.19 2.28
N PHE A 221 14.82 -11.23 3.59
CA PHE A 221 16.20 -11.21 4.13
C PHE A 221 16.67 -12.59 4.63
N LEU A 222 15.79 -13.60 4.67
CA LEU A 222 16.14 -14.99 5.04
C LEU A 222 16.44 -15.82 3.80
#